data_d92249171a222d111bf55ed7a384e434
#
_entry.id   d92249171a222d111bf55ed7a384e434
#
_cell.length_a   1.000
_cell.length_b   1.000
_cell.length_c   1.000
_cell.angle_alpha   90.00
_cell.angle_beta   90.00
_cell.angle_gamma   90.00
#
_symmetry.space_group_name_H-M   'P 1'
#
loop_
_entity.id
_entity.type
_entity.pdbx_description
1 polymer ?
#
loop_
_entity_poly.entity_id
_entity_poly.type
_entity_poly.pdbx_seq_one_letter_code
_entity_poly.pdbx_strand_id
1 'polypeptide(L)'
;MENDNNRRNLTTEPREPTRPCLSRRTVLGLAGAFGVAAPLATVTVARALTALKSAPLPDELCRTAMPREGLSGPPRALTLAWNATSVCTAAAPVAKERGVFAKHNLDVNFINFGGSTEQLLEAIATGKADAGIGMALRWLKPLEQGFDVRITAGVHGGCIRLLGSKAANITSLESLRDKTIAISDQASPAKNLCSIAFAKKGIDPVRDVDWRQYPADLLALAVEKGEAHALTDNDPRTYLWLKSGKLNEVMTNLSGGFADRICCVLAIRGSLIRGEPAAAGALTRSVLEAGDMVARNPADAAAAYSAYGGTGSLDDLGAMLESHTHHNHPIGAELKRQIVLYADELKEVNVLKRSTDPTKFAERVYVDVLS
;
A
#
# COMPACT_ATOMS: atom_id res chain seq x y z
N MET A 1 66.18 4.27 29.94
CA MET A 1 66.29 5.72 29.74
C MET A 1 65.23 6.07 28.78
N GLU A 2 64.35 6.63 29.37
CA GLU A 2 63.48 7.79 29.44
C GLU A 2 62.22 7.54 28.61
N ASN A 3 61.07 7.26 29.19
CA ASN A 3 60.13 8.13 29.95
C ASN A 3 59.69 9.33 29.13
N ASP A 4 58.46 9.30 28.59
CA ASP A 4 57.58 10.42 28.91
C ASP A 4 56.07 10.11 28.74
N ASN A 5 55.33 10.45 29.76
CA ASN A 5 53.89 10.47 29.96
C ASN A 5 53.23 11.57 29.12
N ASN A 6 52.14 11.27 28.43
CA ASN A 6 51.17 12.32 28.14
C ASN A 6 49.71 11.86 28.41
N ARG A 7 49.26 12.10 29.62
CA ARG A 7 47.82 12.05 30.03
C ARG A 7 47.10 13.19 29.33
N ARG A 8 46.16 12.89 28.48
CA ARG A 8 45.13 13.86 28.06
C ARG A 8 43.85 13.63 28.86
N ASN A 9 43.48 14.70 29.59
CA ASN A 9 42.23 14.85 30.32
C ASN A 9 41.02 14.63 29.44
N LEU A 10 40.20 13.66 29.81
CA LEU A 10 38.82 13.54 29.37
C LEU A 10 37.94 14.41 30.26
N THR A 11 37.51 15.56 29.76
CA THR A 11 36.44 16.36 30.35
C THR A 11 35.13 15.67 30.10
N THR A 12 34.50 15.18 31.15
CA THR A 12 33.15 14.63 31.17
C THR A 12 32.16 15.79 31.08
N GLU A 13 31.45 15.93 29.97
CA GLU A 13 30.26 16.76 29.90
C GLU A 13 29.11 16.15 30.72
N PRO A 14 28.32 16.97 31.42
CA PRO A 14 27.22 16.49 32.24
C PRO A 14 26.05 16.04 31.33
N ARG A 15 25.57 14.80 31.49
CA ARG A 15 24.35 14.30 30.88
C ARG A 15 23.14 15.07 31.40
N GLU A 16 22.38 15.67 30.49
CA GLU A 16 21.06 16.20 30.81
C GLU A 16 20.09 15.10 31.29
N PRO A 17 19.24 15.40 32.29
CA PRO A 17 18.30 14.40 32.79
C PRO A 17 17.16 14.18 31.82
N THR A 18 16.96 12.92 31.44
CA THR A 18 15.80 12.45 30.64
C THR A 18 14.49 12.68 31.38
N ARG A 19 13.60 13.50 30.83
CA ARG A 19 12.25 13.73 31.38
C ARG A 19 11.38 12.48 31.17
N PRO A 20 10.65 12.01 32.19
CA PRO A 20 9.78 10.83 32.04
C PRO A 20 8.55 11.14 31.18
N CYS A 21 8.24 10.27 30.23
CA CYS A 21 7.00 10.30 29.45
C CYS A 21 5.81 9.93 30.35
N LEU A 22 4.86 10.83 30.51
CA LEU A 22 3.61 10.59 31.25
C LEU A 22 2.65 9.75 30.43
N SER A 23 2.21 8.61 30.96
CA SER A 23 1.25 7.71 30.31
C SER A 23 -0.17 8.32 30.27
N ARG A 24 -0.98 7.93 29.26
CA ARG A 24 -2.39 8.36 29.12
C ARG A 24 -3.24 8.15 30.39
N ARG A 25 -2.88 7.23 31.27
CA ARG A 25 -3.58 6.97 32.54
C ARG A 25 -3.37 8.07 33.58
N THR A 26 -2.24 8.79 33.53
CA THR A 26 -1.91 9.86 34.49
C THR A 26 -2.66 11.17 34.18
N VAL A 27 -3.03 11.40 32.91
CA VAL A 27 -3.75 12.61 32.50
C VAL A 27 -5.25 12.53 32.82
N LEU A 28 -5.83 11.34 32.86
CA LEU A 28 -7.25 11.13 33.19
C LEU A 28 -7.56 11.16 34.69
N GLY A 29 -6.55 11.03 35.56
CA GLY A 29 -6.72 11.05 37.01
C GLY A 29 -6.84 12.48 37.63
N LEU A 30 -6.48 13.52 36.91
CA LEU A 30 -6.47 14.91 37.39
C LEU A 30 -7.75 15.71 37.07
N ALA A 31 -8.69 15.11 36.32
CA ALA A 31 -9.95 15.78 35.94
C ALA A 31 -11.11 15.56 36.95
N GLY A 32 -10.88 14.83 38.04
CA GLY A 32 -11.93 14.39 38.98
C GLY A 32 -12.09 15.21 40.27
N ALA A 33 -11.36 16.28 40.51
CA ALA A 33 -11.28 16.93 41.83
C ALA A 33 -11.65 18.42 41.88
N PHE A 34 -12.48 18.96 41.00
CA PHE A 34 -13.08 20.29 41.21
C PHE A 34 -14.55 20.29 40.79
N GLY A 35 -15.39 19.98 41.75
CA GLY A 35 -16.82 20.23 41.70
C GLY A 35 -17.15 21.60 42.33
N VAL A 36 -18.08 22.30 41.71
CA VAL A 36 -18.89 23.44 42.17
C VAL A 36 -18.18 24.81 42.23
N ALA A 37 -18.39 25.63 41.21
CA ALA A 37 -19.05 26.96 41.26
C ALA A 37 -18.84 27.80 40.00
N ALA A 38 -19.94 28.31 39.48
CA ALA A 38 -20.15 29.50 38.67
C ALA A 38 -20.33 29.36 37.15
N PRO A 39 -21.44 29.92 36.58
CA PRO A 39 -21.89 29.72 35.20
C PRO A 39 -21.27 30.65 34.14
N LEU A 40 -20.14 31.27 34.37
CA LEU A 40 -19.48 32.21 33.44
C LEU A 40 -18.19 31.67 32.79
N ALA A 41 -17.74 30.47 33.17
CA ALA A 41 -16.51 29.88 32.63
C ALA A 41 -16.71 28.90 31.46
N THR A 42 -17.97 28.62 31.08
CA THR A 42 -18.28 27.56 30.11
C THR A 42 -17.97 27.91 28.65
N VAL A 43 -17.96 29.20 28.30
CA VAL A 43 -17.71 29.64 26.91
C VAL A 43 -16.21 29.58 26.55
N THR A 44 -15.36 29.84 27.53
CA THR A 44 -13.90 29.85 27.29
C THR A 44 -13.28 28.45 27.24
N VAL A 45 -13.82 27.51 28.02
CA VAL A 45 -13.38 26.12 28.01
C VAL A 45 -13.83 25.39 26.75
N ALA A 46 -15.04 25.70 26.23
CA ALA A 46 -15.54 25.11 24.97
C ALA A 46 -14.72 25.58 23.76
N ARG A 47 -14.21 26.84 23.76
CA ARG A 47 -13.32 27.33 22.69
C ARG A 47 -11.92 26.74 22.78
N ALA A 48 -11.40 26.44 23.97
CA ALA A 48 -10.12 25.76 24.13
C ALA A 48 -10.17 24.27 23.69
N LEU A 49 -11.29 23.58 23.95
CA LEU A 49 -11.50 22.20 23.53
C LEU A 49 -11.74 22.06 22.02
N THR A 50 -12.32 23.05 21.34
CA THR A 50 -12.45 23.08 19.89
C THR A 50 -11.12 23.42 19.21
N ALA A 51 -10.29 24.23 19.79
CA ALA A 51 -8.94 24.51 19.29
C ALA A 51 -7.99 23.31 19.43
N LEU A 52 -8.20 22.44 20.43
CA LEU A 52 -7.47 21.18 20.60
C LEU A 52 -7.92 20.07 19.62
N LYS A 53 -9.10 20.19 19.03
CA LYS A 53 -9.60 19.24 18.01
C LYS A 53 -9.13 19.56 16.59
N SER A 54 -8.62 20.75 16.33
CA SER A 54 -8.20 21.22 15.01
C SER A 54 -6.70 21.45 14.85
N ALA A 55 -5.90 21.22 15.89
CA ALA A 55 -4.46 21.19 15.73
C ALA A 55 -4.04 19.81 15.25
N PRO A 56 -3.37 19.67 14.09
CA PRO A 56 -2.75 18.42 13.74
C PRO A 56 -1.75 18.08 14.85
N LEU A 57 -1.91 16.90 15.46
CA LEU A 57 -0.90 16.36 16.36
C LEU A 57 0.42 16.31 15.59
N PRO A 58 1.50 16.88 16.09
CA PRO A 58 2.79 16.74 15.43
C PRO A 58 3.10 15.25 15.39
N ASP A 59 3.23 14.70 14.18
CA ASP A 59 3.56 13.29 13.89
C ASP A 59 4.97 12.90 14.41
N GLU A 60 5.68 13.82 15.03
CA GLU A 60 7.05 13.64 15.51
C GLU A 60 7.19 13.15 16.95
N LEU A 61 6.12 13.02 17.73
CA LEU A 61 6.23 12.84 19.19
C LEU A 61 6.33 11.40 19.68
N CYS A 62 6.35 10.38 18.82
CA CYS A 62 6.55 8.99 19.24
C CYS A 62 7.38 8.13 18.25
N ARG A 63 8.26 8.73 17.47
CA ARG A 63 9.37 7.99 16.88
C ARG A 63 10.56 8.04 17.85
N THR A 64 10.50 7.31 18.94
CA THR A 64 11.72 6.87 19.62
C THR A 64 12.48 6.01 18.63
N ALA A 65 13.44 6.64 17.94
CA ALA A 65 14.41 5.93 17.14
C ALA A 65 15.22 5.02 18.08
N MET A 66 14.81 3.77 18.22
CA MET A 66 15.76 2.74 18.62
C MET A 66 16.89 2.80 17.60
N PRO A 67 18.15 2.82 17.99
CA PRO A 67 19.26 2.69 17.06
C PRO A 67 19.14 1.31 16.42
N ARG A 68 18.58 1.26 15.22
CA ARG A 68 18.55 0.03 14.45
C ARG A 68 19.94 -0.11 13.84
N GLU A 69 20.65 -1.14 14.21
CA GLU A 69 21.87 -1.50 13.53
C GLU A 69 21.56 -1.61 12.04
N GLY A 70 22.05 -0.65 11.25
CA GLY A 70 21.99 -0.69 9.80
C GLY A 70 22.76 -1.92 9.32
N LEU A 71 22.47 -2.38 8.12
CA LEU A 71 23.30 -3.40 7.49
C LEU A 71 24.75 -2.91 7.44
N SER A 72 25.66 -3.69 8.03
CA SER A 72 27.10 -3.43 8.01
C SER A 72 27.79 -4.29 6.94
N GLY A 73 28.97 -3.87 6.48
CA GLY A 73 29.72 -4.58 5.45
C GLY A 73 29.38 -4.13 4.02
N PRO A 74 29.69 -4.95 2.99
CA PRO A 74 29.36 -4.64 1.60
C PRO A 74 27.86 -4.59 1.39
N PRO A 75 27.36 -3.81 0.38
CA PRO A 75 25.94 -3.74 0.07
C PRO A 75 25.33 -5.12 -0.17
N ARG A 76 24.18 -5.39 0.47
CA ARG A 76 23.47 -6.67 0.32
C ARG A 76 22.73 -6.70 -1.01
N ALA A 77 23.14 -7.60 -1.92
CA ALA A 77 22.45 -7.79 -3.19
C ALA A 77 21.09 -8.48 -2.98
N LEU A 78 20.01 -7.88 -3.48
CA LEU A 78 18.64 -8.41 -3.46
C LEU A 78 18.00 -8.30 -4.83
N THR A 79 17.03 -9.17 -5.10
CA THR A 79 16.23 -9.14 -6.32
C THR A 79 14.79 -8.79 -5.99
N LEU A 80 14.29 -7.67 -6.54
CA LEU A 80 12.92 -7.20 -6.38
C LEU A 80 12.11 -7.49 -7.64
N ALA A 81 11.05 -8.29 -7.49
CA ALA A 81 10.06 -8.51 -8.53
C ALA A 81 9.06 -7.34 -8.56
N TRP A 82 8.76 -6.82 -9.75
CA TRP A 82 7.84 -5.70 -9.92
C TRP A 82 7.15 -5.72 -11.28
N ASN A 83 6.24 -4.79 -11.51
CA ASN A 83 5.53 -4.64 -12.78
C ASN A 83 5.72 -3.22 -13.34
N ALA A 84 6.59 -3.07 -14.34
CA ALA A 84 6.87 -1.80 -15.00
C ALA A 84 5.66 -1.21 -15.77
N THR A 85 4.61 -2.01 -16.05
CA THR A 85 3.39 -1.52 -16.71
C THR A 85 2.34 -0.98 -15.73
N SER A 86 2.62 -1.01 -14.42
CA SER A 86 1.71 -0.55 -13.36
C SER A 86 2.33 0.62 -12.61
N VAL A 87 1.79 1.83 -12.79
CA VAL A 87 2.30 3.06 -12.17
C VAL A 87 2.32 2.99 -10.64
N CYS A 88 1.48 2.15 -10.07
CA CYS A 88 1.41 1.91 -8.63
C CYS A 88 2.69 1.29 -8.02
N THR A 89 3.61 0.79 -8.85
CA THR A 89 4.91 0.28 -8.39
C THR A 89 6.04 1.32 -8.44
N ALA A 90 5.72 2.60 -8.67
CA ALA A 90 6.68 3.68 -8.85
C ALA A 90 7.66 3.86 -7.66
N ALA A 91 7.31 3.43 -6.46
CA ALA A 91 8.23 3.44 -5.32
C ALA A 91 9.52 2.63 -5.58
N ALA A 92 9.47 1.55 -6.39
CA ALA A 92 10.65 0.75 -6.70
C ALA A 92 11.68 1.52 -7.55
N PRO A 93 11.35 2.06 -8.75
CA PRO A 93 12.30 2.86 -9.52
C PRO A 93 12.73 4.14 -8.78
N VAL A 94 11.84 4.80 -8.02
CA VAL A 94 12.23 5.95 -7.20
C VAL A 94 13.29 5.56 -6.17
N ALA A 95 13.12 4.44 -5.46
CA ALA A 95 14.11 3.96 -4.50
C ALA A 95 15.48 3.72 -5.15
N LYS A 96 15.51 3.21 -6.39
CA LYS A 96 16.74 2.95 -7.12
C LYS A 96 17.39 4.24 -7.62
N GLU A 97 16.64 5.06 -8.35
CA GLU A 97 17.12 6.29 -8.99
C GLU A 97 17.53 7.36 -7.97
N ARG A 98 16.90 7.41 -6.81
CA ARG A 98 17.24 8.35 -5.73
C ARG A 98 18.19 7.77 -4.69
N GLY A 99 18.80 6.60 -4.95
CA GLY A 99 19.80 6.00 -4.10
C GLY A 99 19.29 5.54 -2.73
N VAL A 100 17.97 5.39 -2.55
CA VAL A 100 17.38 5.00 -1.26
C VAL A 100 17.82 3.58 -0.88
N PHE A 101 17.89 2.65 -1.82
CA PHE A 101 18.42 1.31 -1.55
C PHE A 101 19.87 1.35 -1.07
N ALA A 102 20.72 2.12 -1.76
CA ALA A 102 22.14 2.28 -1.38
C ALA A 102 22.30 2.92 0.00
N LYS A 103 21.46 3.92 0.34
CA LYS A 103 21.40 4.53 1.68
C LYS A 103 21.14 3.50 2.78
N HIS A 104 20.38 2.45 2.48
CA HIS A 104 20.10 1.34 3.39
C HIS A 104 21.04 0.14 3.21
N ASN A 105 22.21 0.35 2.55
CA ASN A 105 23.23 -0.66 2.28
C ASN A 105 22.69 -1.87 1.48
N LEU A 106 21.84 -1.61 0.51
CA LEU A 106 21.26 -2.60 -0.41
C LEU A 106 21.67 -2.33 -1.85
N ASP A 107 21.99 -3.40 -2.59
CA ASP A 107 22.12 -3.41 -4.04
C ASP A 107 20.92 -4.18 -4.61
N VAL A 108 19.92 -3.45 -5.14
CA VAL A 108 18.66 -4.05 -5.58
C VAL A 108 18.58 -4.15 -7.10
N ASN A 109 18.48 -5.38 -7.59
CA ASN A 109 18.22 -5.68 -8.99
C ASN A 109 16.72 -5.92 -9.22
N PHE A 110 16.22 -5.52 -10.39
CA PHE A 110 14.82 -5.66 -10.73
C PHE A 110 14.56 -6.81 -11.71
N ILE A 111 13.49 -7.57 -11.44
CA ILE A 111 12.89 -8.47 -12.42
C ILE A 111 11.48 -7.96 -12.75
N ASN A 112 11.26 -7.64 -14.03
CA ASN A 112 9.97 -7.17 -14.52
C ASN A 112 9.10 -8.34 -14.99
N PHE A 113 7.88 -8.47 -14.45
CA PHE A 113 6.91 -9.50 -14.82
C PHE A 113 5.74 -8.97 -15.67
N GLY A 114 5.87 -7.84 -16.32
CA GLY A 114 5.08 -7.35 -17.46
C GLY A 114 3.57 -7.61 -17.45
N GLY A 115 2.89 -7.53 -16.31
CA GLY A 115 1.42 -7.64 -16.25
C GLY A 115 0.87 -8.85 -15.47
N SER A 116 1.69 -9.85 -15.09
CA SER A 116 1.23 -10.97 -14.27
C SER A 116 1.64 -10.83 -12.80
N THR A 117 0.71 -10.37 -11.96
CA THR A 117 0.93 -10.30 -10.50
C THR A 117 1.06 -11.68 -9.85
N GLU A 118 0.60 -12.75 -10.50
CA GLU A 118 0.75 -14.13 -10.05
C GLU A 118 2.17 -14.63 -10.25
N GLN A 119 2.73 -14.49 -11.46
CA GLN A 119 4.12 -14.84 -11.76
C GLN A 119 5.10 -14.08 -10.86
N LEU A 120 4.78 -12.84 -10.50
CA LEU A 120 5.55 -12.04 -9.58
C LEU A 120 5.60 -12.69 -8.19
N LEU A 121 4.45 -13.12 -7.66
CA LEU A 121 4.39 -13.80 -6.36
C LEU A 121 5.06 -15.18 -6.40
N GLU A 122 4.90 -15.94 -7.50
CA GLU A 122 5.60 -17.22 -7.70
C GLU A 122 7.12 -17.06 -7.74
N ALA A 123 7.61 -15.99 -8.37
CA ALA A 123 9.05 -15.71 -8.39
C ALA A 123 9.60 -15.49 -6.98
N ILE A 124 8.85 -14.83 -6.10
CA ILE A 124 9.23 -14.67 -4.69
C ILE A 124 9.17 -16.02 -3.96
N ALA A 125 8.08 -16.75 -4.12
CA ALA A 125 7.87 -18.03 -3.42
C ALA A 125 8.92 -19.09 -3.82
N THR A 126 9.35 -19.09 -5.08
CA THR A 126 10.36 -20.04 -5.60
C THR A 126 11.81 -19.58 -5.42
N GLY A 127 12.03 -18.37 -4.89
CA GLY A 127 13.37 -17.83 -4.67
C GLY A 127 14.05 -17.22 -5.91
N LYS A 128 13.32 -17.05 -7.03
CA LYS A 128 13.80 -16.26 -8.18
C LYS A 128 13.89 -14.76 -7.86
N ALA A 129 13.07 -14.30 -6.94
CA ALA A 129 13.14 -12.97 -6.36
C ALA A 129 13.12 -13.06 -4.82
N ASP A 130 13.70 -12.08 -4.17
CA ASP A 130 13.73 -12.00 -2.70
C ASP A 130 12.49 -11.31 -2.16
N ALA A 131 11.93 -10.37 -2.93
CA ALA A 131 10.78 -9.58 -2.56
C ALA A 131 10.03 -9.10 -3.81
N GLY A 132 8.86 -8.47 -3.60
CA GLY A 132 8.14 -7.81 -4.67
C GLY A 132 7.06 -6.86 -4.18
N ILE A 133 6.66 -5.96 -5.07
CA ILE A 133 5.52 -5.06 -4.87
C ILE A 133 4.38 -5.53 -5.76
N GLY A 134 3.22 -5.77 -5.15
CA GLY A 134 2.06 -6.26 -5.89
C GLY A 134 0.73 -6.00 -5.18
N MET A 135 -0.36 -6.29 -5.88
CA MET A 135 -1.71 -5.98 -5.41
C MET A 135 -2.20 -7.01 -4.37
N ALA A 136 -2.58 -6.52 -3.19
CA ALA A 136 -3.02 -7.34 -2.06
C ALA A 136 -4.16 -8.32 -2.46
N LEU A 137 -5.19 -7.83 -3.12
CA LEU A 137 -6.36 -8.65 -3.51
C LEU A 137 -6.04 -9.81 -4.45
N ARG A 138 -4.90 -9.77 -5.17
CA ARG A 138 -4.42 -10.91 -5.97
C ARG A 138 -3.65 -11.90 -5.10
N TRP A 139 -2.84 -11.39 -4.16
CA TRP A 139 -1.88 -12.21 -3.43
C TRP A 139 -2.48 -12.99 -2.26
N LEU A 140 -3.59 -12.49 -1.66
CA LEU A 140 -4.16 -13.15 -0.48
C LEU A 140 -4.58 -14.61 -0.75
N LYS A 141 -5.03 -14.96 -1.97
CA LYS A 141 -5.38 -16.34 -2.30
C LYS A 141 -4.18 -17.30 -2.33
N PRO A 142 -3.08 -17.03 -3.05
CA PRO A 142 -1.88 -17.87 -2.98
C PRO A 142 -1.26 -17.93 -1.57
N LEU A 143 -1.32 -16.84 -0.80
CA LEU A 143 -0.87 -16.84 0.60
C LEU A 143 -1.75 -17.73 1.49
N GLU A 144 -3.07 -17.80 1.22
CA GLU A 144 -3.95 -18.78 1.86
C GLU A 144 -3.52 -20.22 1.54
N GLN A 145 -3.06 -20.47 0.32
CA GLN A 145 -2.60 -21.77 -0.15
C GLN A 145 -1.23 -22.19 0.41
N GLY A 146 -0.54 -21.29 1.11
CA GLY A 146 0.68 -21.61 1.86
C GLY A 146 1.99 -21.19 1.22
N PHE A 147 1.97 -20.26 0.25
CA PHE A 147 3.21 -19.68 -0.29
C PHE A 147 4.06 -19.07 0.84
N ASP A 148 5.36 -19.42 0.89
CA ASP A 148 6.29 -18.92 1.92
C ASP A 148 6.74 -17.48 1.61
N VAL A 149 5.77 -16.60 1.57
CA VAL A 149 5.94 -15.15 1.37
C VAL A 149 5.18 -14.43 2.48
N ARG A 150 5.73 -13.32 2.97
CA ARG A 150 5.13 -12.51 4.03
C ARG A 150 5.00 -11.07 3.59
N ILE A 151 3.84 -10.48 3.84
CA ILE A 151 3.59 -9.05 3.67
C ILE A 151 4.29 -8.31 4.81
N THR A 152 5.06 -7.27 4.50
CA THR A 152 5.80 -6.48 5.50
C THR A 152 5.29 -5.04 5.61
N ALA A 153 4.74 -4.48 4.53
CA ALA A 153 4.20 -3.12 4.52
C ALA A 153 3.11 -2.94 3.46
N GLY A 154 2.19 -2.01 3.70
CA GLY A 154 1.40 -1.39 2.65
C GLY A 154 2.25 -0.36 1.89
N VAL A 155 2.08 -0.25 0.58
CA VAL A 155 2.87 0.66 -0.26
C VAL A 155 2.04 1.87 -0.68
N HIS A 156 0.80 1.66 -1.10
CA HIS A 156 -0.15 2.72 -1.41
C HIS A 156 -1.57 2.19 -1.53
N GLY A 157 -2.56 3.10 -1.57
CA GLY A 157 -3.94 2.84 -1.98
C GLY A 157 -4.24 3.41 -3.36
N GLY A 158 -5.38 3.03 -3.95
CA GLY A 158 -5.81 3.50 -5.26
C GLY A 158 -5.32 2.64 -6.42
N CYS A 159 -5.50 3.12 -7.64
CA CYS A 159 -5.15 2.57 -8.95
C CYS A 159 -6.17 1.67 -9.64
N ILE A 160 -7.20 1.16 -9.01
CA ILE A 160 -8.21 0.30 -9.68
C ILE A 160 -9.44 1.13 -10.03
N ARG A 161 -9.94 0.94 -11.26
CA ARG A 161 -11.19 1.57 -11.73
C ARG A 161 -12.10 0.57 -12.43
N LEU A 162 -13.39 0.73 -12.24
CA LEU A 162 -14.45 0.14 -13.05
C LEU A 162 -15.01 1.22 -13.95
N LEU A 163 -14.88 1.04 -15.25
CA LEU A 163 -15.30 2.02 -16.26
C LEU A 163 -16.47 1.46 -17.07
N GLY A 164 -17.55 2.22 -17.16
CA GLY A 164 -18.76 1.87 -17.88
C GLY A 164 -18.86 2.57 -19.23
N SER A 165 -19.44 1.91 -20.21
CA SER A 165 -19.73 2.48 -21.54
C SER A 165 -20.71 3.66 -21.43
N LYS A 166 -20.33 4.83 -21.95
CA LYS A 166 -21.24 5.97 -22.11
C LYS A 166 -22.36 5.65 -23.11
N ALA A 167 -22.02 4.97 -24.20
CA ALA A 167 -23.00 4.59 -25.23
C ALA A 167 -24.08 3.63 -24.69
N ALA A 168 -23.71 2.76 -23.73
CA ALA A 168 -24.66 1.86 -23.07
C ALA A 168 -25.26 2.47 -21.78
N ASN A 169 -24.99 3.75 -21.49
CA ASN A 169 -25.47 4.48 -20.31
C ASN A 169 -25.13 3.77 -18.97
N ILE A 170 -23.94 3.20 -18.87
CA ILE A 170 -23.46 2.55 -17.65
C ILE A 170 -22.86 3.61 -16.72
N THR A 171 -23.52 3.89 -15.60
CA THR A 171 -23.15 4.98 -14.67
C THR A 171 -23.08 4.56 -13.21
N SER A 172 -23.54 3.35 -12.88
CA SER A 172 -23.55 2.82 -11.50
C SER A 172 -23.32 1.31 -11.47
N LEU A 173 -23.04 0.75 -10.29
CA LEU A 173 -22.93 -0.71 -10.10
C LEU A 173 -24.26 -1.41 -10.42
N GLU A 174 -25.37 -0.82 -10.05
CA GLU A 174 -26.70 -1.37 -10.28
C GLU A 174 -27.03 -1.49 -11.78
N SER A 175 -26.51 -0.57 -12.62
CA SER A 175 -26.69 -0.63 -14.09
C SER A 175 -25.92 -1.77 -14.75
N LEU A 176 -25.09 -2.49 -14.00
CA LEU A 176 -24.28 -3.62 -14.46
C LEU A 176 -24.93 -4.99 -14.17
N ARG A 177 -26.13 -5.05 -13.59
CA ARG A 177 -26.88 -6.31 -13.50
C ARG A 177 -27.15 -6.88 -14.89
N ASP A 178 -26.89 -8.17 -15.05
CA ASP A 178 -27.03 -8.92 -16.31
C ASP A 178 -26.22 -8.31 -17.48
N LYS A 179 -25.13 -7.64 -17.16
CA LYS A 179 -24.21 -7.04 -18.14
C LYS A 179 -22.86 -7.71 -18.14
N THR A 180 -22.20 -7.61 -19.28
CA THR A 180 -20.84 -8.12 -19.48
C THR A 180 -19.81 -7.08 -19.03
N ILE A 181 -18.87 -7.50 -18.19
CA ILE A 181 -17.70 -6.70 -17.79
C ILE A 181 -16.43 -7.37 -18.34
N ALA A 182 -15.66 -6.61 -19.11
CA ALA A 182 -14.38 -7.06 -19.63
C ALA A 182 -13.30 -7.00 -18.53
N ILE A 183 -12.55 -8.09 -18.41
CA ILE A 183 -11.44 -8.27 -17.45
C ILE A 183 -10.22 -8.86 -18.15
N SER A 184 -9.03 -8.60 -17.64
CA SER A 184 -7.78 -9.18 -18.17
C SER A 184 -7.52 -10.61 -17.67
N ASP A 185 -8.04 -10.96 -16.49
CA ASP A 185 -7.81 -12.25 -15.82
C ASP A 185 -8.94 -12.52 -14.81
N GLN A 186 -9.41 -13.77 -14.75
CA GLN A 186 -10.49 -14.21 -13.85
C GLN A 186 -10.14 -14.07 -12.36
N ALA A 187 -8.87 -14.07 -12.00
CA ALA A 187 -8.39 -13.85 -10.64
C ALA A 187 -7.77 -12.44 -10.44
N SER A 188 -8.04 -11.49 -11.34
CA SER A 188 -7.45 -10.15 -11.26
C SER A 188 -7.88 -9.40 -9.99
N PRO A 189 -7.01 -8.57 -9.41
CA PRO A 189 -7.36 -7.77 -8.23
C PRO A 189 -8.50 -6.80 -8.52
N ALA A 190 -8.63 -6.32 -9.75
CA ALA A 190 -9.71 -5.43 -10.18
C ALA A 190 -11.07 -6.15 -10.17
N LYS A 191 -11.15 -7.39 -10.71
CA LYS A 191 -12.36 -8.21 -10.60
C LYS A 191 -12.70 -8.49 -9.13
N ASN A 192 -11.72 -8.86 -8.31
CA ASN A 192 -11.95 -9.16 -6.89
C ASN A 192 -12.52 -7.94 -6.16
N LEU A 193 -11.97 -6.74 -6.40
CA LEU A 193 -12.48 -5.50 -5.82
C LEU A 193 -13.92 -5.21 -6.26
N CYS A 194 -14.20 -5.31 -7.56
CA CYS A 194 -15.54 -5.11 -8.10
C CYS A 194 -16.53 -6.15 -7.55
N SER A 195 -16.13 -7.41 -7.42
CA SER A 195 -16.95 -8.46 -6.82
C SER A 195 -17.33 -8.13 -5.38
N ILE A 196 -16.39 -7.63 -4.57
CA ILE A 196 -16.65 -7.14 -3.21
C ILE A 196 -17.65 -5.97 -3.24
N ALA A 197 -17.47 -5.02 -4.15
CA ALA A 197 -18.35 -3.87 -4.27
C ALA A 197 -19.77 -4.26 -4.70
N PHE A 198 -19.92 -5.19 -5.63
CA PHE A 198 -21.21 -5.75 -6.03
C PHE A 198 -21.91 -6.46 -4.87
N ALA A 199 -21.20 -7.34 -4.15
CA ALA A 199 -21.76 -8.06 -3.01
C ALA A 199 -22.29 -7.08 -1.93
N LYS A 200 -21.57 -6.00 -1.64
CA LYS A 200 -22.01 -4.95 -0.71
C LYS A 200 -23.28 -4.22 -1.16
N LYS A 201 -23.60 -4.25 -2.45
CA LYS A 201 -24.81 -3.70 -3.06
C LYS A 201 -25.93 -4.74 -3.24
N GLY A 202 -25.74 -5.96 -2.74
CA GLY A 202 -26.68 -7.06 -2.91
C GLY A 202 -26.77 -7.55 -4.37
N ILE A 203 -25.70 -7.38 -5.14
CA ILE A 203 -25.53 -7.93 -6.48
C ILE A 203 -24.61 -9.14 -6.36
N ASP A 204 -25.08 -10.31 -6.77
CA ASP A 204 -24.25 -11.52 -6.76
C ASP A 204 -23.24 -11.46 -7.92
N PRO A 205 -21.93 -11.33 -7.63
CA PRO A 205 -20.94 -11.14 -8.68
C PRO A 205 -20.75 -12.37 -9.57
N VAL A 206 -21.33 -13.53 -9.23
CA VAL A 206 -21.25 -14.76 -10.02
C VAL A 206 -22.48 -14.97 -10.88
N ARG A 207 -23.68 -14.62 -10.38
CA ARG A 207 -24.95 -14.85 -11.08
C ARG A 207 -25.44 -13.64 -11.85
N ASP A 208 -25.22 -12.44 -11.29
CA ASP A 208 -25.83 -11.21 -11.79
C ASP A 208 -24.87 -10.43 -12.69
N VAL A 209 -23.64 -10.93 -12.96
CA VAL A 209 -22.61 -10.27 -13.79
C VAL A 209 -21.92 -11.28 -14.68
N ASP A 210 -21.80 -10.99 -16.00
CA ASP A 210 -21.01 -11.78 -16.95
C ASP A 210 -19.58 -11.26 -17.03
N TRP A 211 -18.62 -12.00 -16.46
CA TRP A 211 -17.19 -11.66 -16.51
C TRP A 211 -16.53 -12.29 -17.73
N ARG A 212 -16.16 -11.47 -18.71
CA ARG A 212 -15.53 -11.95 -19.93
C ARG A 212 -14.08 -11.52 -20.04
N GLN A 213 -13.21 -12.50 -20.26
CA GLN A 213 -11.78 -12.26 -20.34
C GLN A 213 -11.34 -11.86 -21.74
N TYR A 214 -10.50 -10.82 -21.81
CA TYR A 214 -9.83 -10.31 -23.01
C TYR A 214 -8.36 -10.02 -22.70
N PRO A 215 -7.47 -9.98 -23.72
CA PRO A 215 -6.14 -9.39 -23.53
C PRO A 215 -6.24 -7.99 -22.95
N ALA A 216 -5.35 -7.66 -22.00
CA ALA A 216 -5.45 -6.42 -21.22
C ALA A 216 -5.56 -5.16 -22.09
N ASP A 217 -4.81 -5.10 -23.19
CA ASP A 217 -4.81 -3.94 -24.10
C ASP A 217 -6.08 -3.85 -24.97
N LEU A 218 -6.89 -4.90 -25.02
CA LEU A 218 -8.14 -4.95 -25.80
C LEU A 218 -9.40 -4.69 -24.98
N LEU A 219 -9.30 -4.45 -23.66
CA LEU A 219 -10.48 -4.26 -22.81
C LEU A 219 -11.32 -3.06 -23.25
N ALA A 220 -10.69 -1.91 -23.53
CA ALA A 220 -11.41 -0.72 -24.00
C ALA A 220 -12.04 -0.95 -25.39
N LEU A 221 -11.35 -1.66 -26.28
CA LEU A 221 -11.87 -1.99 -27.60
C LEU A 221 -13.09 -2.91 -27.53
N ALA A 222 -13.10 -3.89 -26.61
CA ALA A 222 -14.26 -4.76 -26.39
C ALA A 222 -15.50 -3.95 -25.98
N VAL A 223 -15.31 -2.92 -25.10
CA VAL A 223 -16.40 -2.02 -24.71
C VAL A 223 -16.83 -1.13 -25.89
N GLU A 224 -15.89 -0.59 -26.65
CA GLU A 224 -16.19 0.26 -27.83
C GLU A 224 -16.97 -0.51 -28.90
N LYS A 225 -16.70 -1.79 -29.09
CA LYS A 225 -17.44 -2.66 -30.04
C LYS A 225 -18.78 -3.17 -29.50
N GLY A 226 -19.10 -2.89 -28.25
CA GLY A 226 -20.31 -3.40 -27.60
C GLY A 226 -20.26 -4.87 -27.20
N GLU A 227 -19.09 -5.52 -27.25
CA GLU A 227 -18.88 -6.89 -26.78
C GLU A 227 -18.90 -6.97 -25.25
N ALA A 228 -18.61 -5.86 -24.57
CA ALA A 228 -18.77 -5.67 -23.14
C ALA A 228 -19.42 -4.31 -22.84
N HIS A 229 -20.07 -4.19 -21.68
CA HIS A 229 -20.74 -2.96 -21.25
C HIS A 229 -19.85 -2.10 -20.34
N ALA A 230 -18.88 -2.73 -19.71
CA ALA A 230 -17.88 -2.11 -18.84
C ALA A 230 -16.57 -2.86 -18.90
N LEU A 231 -15.54 -2.26 -18.30
CA LEU A 231 -14.25 -2.92 -18.07
C LEU A 231 -13.72 -2.57 -16.68
N THR A 232 -12.87 -3.42 -16.14
CA THR A 232 -12.13 -3.10 -14.92
C THR A 232 -10.68 -3.53 -15.04
N ASP A 233 -9.78 -2.63 -14.63
CA ASP A 233 -8.33 -2.84 -14.61
C ASP A 233 -7.68 -1.80 -13.68
N ASN A 234 -6.37 -1.61 -13.79
CA ASN A 234 -5.59 -0.65 -13.02
C ASN A 234 -4.93 0.44 -13.89
N ASP A 235 -4.57 1.55 -13.24
CA ASP A 235 -3.78 2.61 -13.85
C ASP A 235 -2.35 2.11 -14.24
N PRO A 236 -1.79 2.60 -15.35
CA PRO A 236 -2.21 3.78 -16.13
C PRO A 236 -3.33 3.54 -17.14
N ARG A 237 -3.63 2.28 -17.51
CA ARG A 237 -4.60 1.99 -18.59
C ARG A 237 -5.97 2.59 -18.32
N THR A 238 -6.53 2.37 -17.13
CA THR A 238 -7.87 2.86 -16.81
C THR A 238 -7.97 4.38 -16.79
N TYR A 239 -6.96 5.06 -16.28
CA TYR A 239 -6.88 6.51 -16.33
C TYR A 239 -6.85 7.04 -17.78
N LEU A 240 -5.99 6.46 -18.63
CA LEU A 240 -5.88 6.86 -20.03
C LEU A 240 -7.15 6.58 -20.84
N TRP A 241 -7.82 5.45 -20.59
CA TRP A 241 -9.10 5.14 -21.21
C TRP A 241 -10.23 6.08 -20.75
N LEU A 242 -10.27 6.42 -19.46
CA LEU A 242 -11.22 7.40 -18.95
C LEU A 242 -11.01 8.77 -19.60
N LYS A 243 -9.75 9.19 -19.80
CA LYS A 243 -9.37 10.43 -20.48
C LYS A 243 -9.83 10.47 -21.96
N SER A 244 -10.05 9.33 -22.61
CA SER A 244 -10.60 9.27 -23.98
C SER A 244 -12.01 9.86 -24.10
N GLY A 245 -12.72 10.03 -22.98
CA GLY A 245 -14.07 10.60 -22.93
C GLY A 245 -15.19 9.65 -23.34
N LYS A 246 -14.89 8.39 -23.71
CA LYS A 246 -15.90 7.38 -24.12
C LYS A 246 -16.50 6.59 -22.98
N LEU A 247 -15.87 6.61 -21.81
CA LEU A 247 -16.22 5.82 -20.63
C LEU A 247 -16.62 6.73 -19.46
N ASN A 248 -17.45 6.21 -18.56
CA ASN A 248 -17.75 6.79 -17.25
C ASN A 248 -16.96 6.05 -16.18
N GLU A 249 -16.43 6.74 -15.16
CA GLU A 249 -15.98 6.08 -13.95
C GLU A 249 -17.20 5.67 -13.12
N VAL A 250 -17.42 4.36 -12.99
CA VAL A 250 -18.50 3.77 -12.19
C VAL A 250 -18.06 3.58 -10.75
N MET A 251 -16.80 3.18 -10.57
CA MET A 251 -16.20 2.94 -9.26
C MET A 251 -14.69 3.06 -9.35
N THR A 252 -14.09 3.53 -8.26
CA THR A 252 -12.64 3.48 -8.04
C THR A 252 -12.34 3.10 -6.60
N ASN A 253 -11.16 2.52 -6.34
CA ASN A 253 -10.68 2.34 -4.98
C ASN A 253 -9.97 3.58 -4.40
N LEU A 254 -10.11 4.73 -5.07
CA LEU A 254 -9.69 6.04 -4.56
C LEU A 254 -10.81 6.76 -3.79
N SER A 255 -12.00 6.17 -3.69
CA SER A 255 -13.16 6.81 -3.07
C SER A 255 -14.01 5.84 -2.25
N GLY A 256 -14.95 6.41 -1.47
CA GLY A 256 -15.90 5.66 -0.65
C GLY A 256 -15.20 4.78 0.39
N GLY A 257 -15.75 3.62 0.66
CA GLY A 257 -15.24 2.68 1.68
C GLY A 257 -13.90 2.01 1.33
N PHE A 258 -13.29 2.36 0.20
CA PHE A 258 -11.99 1.84 -0.24
C PHE A 258 -10.88 2.90 -0.22
N ALA A 259 -11.20 4.18 -0.01
CA ALA A 259 -10.27 5.30 -0.14
C ALA A 259 -9.02 5.17 0.75
N ASP A 260 -9.19 4.67 1.98
CA ASP A 260 -8.09 4.54 2.96
C ASP A 260 -7.50 3.13 3.01
N ARG A 261 -7.84 2.28 2.02
CA ARG A 261 -7.36 0.90 2.00
C ARG A 261 -6.12 0.75 1.15
N ILE A 262 -5.27 -0.19 1.56
CA ILE A 262 -4.13 -0.59 0.74
C ILE A 262 -4.61 -1.20 -0.59
N CYS A 263 -3.91 -0.86 -1.67
CA CYS A 263 -3.99 -1.56 -2.94
C CYS A 263 -2.78 -2.46 -3.12
N CYS A 264 -1.58 -1.89 -3.06
CA CYS A 264 -0.33 -2.62 -3.19
C CYS A 264 0.39 -2.80 -1.86
N VAL A 265 1.07 -3.92 -1.74
CA VAL A 265 1.87 -4.31 -0.59
C VAL A 265 3.28 -4.69 -1.03
N LEU A 266 4.24 -4.49 -0.13
CA LEU A 266 5.54 -5.13 -0.21
C LEU A 266 5.45 -6.49 0.46
N ALA A 267 5.91 -7.53 -0.25
CA ALA A 267 6.05 -8.85 0.33
C ALA A 267 7.44 -9.41 0.10
N ILE A 268 7.94 -10.15 1.06
CA ILE A 268 9.30 -10.67 1.12
C ILE A 268 9.24 -12.18 1.31
N ARG A 269 10.18 -12.90 0.69
CA ARG A 269 10.32 -14.36 0.83
C ARG A 269 10.55 -14.73 2.31
N GLY A 270 9.79 -15.70 2.80
CA GLY A 270 9.85 -16.08 4.22
C GLY A 270 11.22 -16.55 4.66
N SER A 271 11.97 -17.26 3.81
CA SER A 271 13.34 -17.69 4.13
C SER A 271 14.32 -16.52 4.28
N LEU A 272 14.18 -15.43 3.50
CA LEU A 272 14.98 -14.21 3.67
C LEU A 272 14.69 -13.55 5.02
N ILE A 273 13.42 -13.42 5.38
CA ILE A 273 13.03 -12.83 6.68
C ILE A 273 13.62 -13.62 7.85
N ARG A 274 13.58 -14.96 7.78
CA ARG A 274 14.10 -15.81 8.86
C ARG A 274 15.64 -15.82 8.92
N GLY A 275 16.31 -15.79 7.78
CA GLY A 275 17.77 -15.84 7.70
C GLY A 275 18.46 -14.49 7.84
N GLU A 276 17.85 -13.43 7.33
CA GLU A 276 18.42 -12.09 7.23
C GLU A 276 17.40 -11.00 7.58
N PRO A 277 16.87 -10.97 8.82
CA PRO A 277 15.81 -10.02 9.20
C PRO A 277 16.23 -8.55 9.03
N ALA A 278 17.51 -8.23 9.21
CA ALA A 278 18.04 -6.88 9.00
C ALA A 278 17.92 -6.45 7.53
N ALA A 279 18.17 -7.34 6.57
CA ALA A 279 18.01 -7.06 5.14
C ALA A 279 16.54 -6.87 4.77
N ALA A 280 15.65 -7.70 5.30
CA ALA A 280 14.21 -7.54 5.12
C ALA A 280 13.71 -6.20 5.68
N GLY A 281 14.17 -5.81 6.86
CA GLY A 281 13.87 -4.51 7.47
C GLY A 281 14.42 -3.33 6.66
N ALA A 282 15.67 -3.42 6.17
CA ALA A 282 16.27 -2.41 5.33
C ALA A 282 15.49 -2.21 4.01
N LEU A 283 15.11 -3.30 3.35
CA LEU A 283 14.31 -3.25 2.12
C LEU A 283 12.92 -2.62 2.37
N THR A 284 12.27 -3.01 3.46
CA THR A 284 10.95 -2.46 3.81
C THR A 284 11.05 -0.96 4.08
N ARG A 285 12.03 -0.51 4.85
CA ARG A 285 12.28 0.94 5.07
C ARG A 285 12.55 1.68 3.77
N SER A 286 13.35 1.11 2.87
CA SER A 286 13.66 1.72 1.58
C SER A 286 12.41 1.95 0.72
N VAL A 287 11.51 0.97 0.65
CA VAL A 287 10.29 1.08 -0.13
C VAL A 287 9.31 2.09 0.48
N LEU A 288 9.19 2.12 1.82
CA LEU A 288 8.36 3.11 2.52
C LEU A 288 8.90 4.54 2.32
N GLU A 289 10.21 4.74 2.47
CA GLU A 289 10.86 6.04 2.24
C GLU A 289 10.65 6.50 0.78
N ALA A 290 10.77 5.60 -0.18
CA ALA A 290 10.51 5.92 -1.58
C ALA A 290 9.02 6.23 -1.85
N GLY A 291 8.10 5.55 -1.19
CA GLY A 291 6.67 5.87 -1.24
C GLY A 291 6.38 7.29 -0.75
N ASP A 292 6.99 7.70 0.36
CA ASP A 292 6.93 9.09 0.83
C ASP A 292 7.52 10.10 -0.19
N MET A 293 8.57 9.71 -0.93
CA MET A 293 9.12 10.56 -2.00
C MET A 293 8.15 10.68 -3.17
N VAL A 294 7.49 9.58 -3.58
CA VAL A 294 6.43 9.60 -4.60
C VAL A 294 5.31 10.56 -4.20
N ALA A 295 4.84 10.48 -2.95
CA ALA A 295 3.78 11.34 -2.44
C ALA A 295 4.17 12.83 -2.43
N ARG A 296 5.42 13.15 -2.07
CA ARG A 296 5.90 14.53 -1.99
C ARG A 296 6.21 15.15 -3.34
N ASN A 297 6.62 14.37 -4.32
CA ASN A 297 6.98 14.86 -5.65
C ASN A 297 6.54 13.87 -6.76
N PRO A 298 5.23 13.84 -7.09
CA PRO A 298 4.70 12.94 -8.11
C PRO A 298 5.33 13.13 -9.50
N ALA A 299 5.71 14.35 -9.87
CA ALA A 299 6.34 14.64 -11.17
C ALA A 299 7.74 14.02 -11.27
N ASP A 300 8.55 14.10 -10.21
CA ASP A 300 9.86 13.45 -10.15
C ASP A 300 9.72 11.91 -10.16
N ALA A 301 8.73 11.39 -9.45
CA ALA A 301 8.42 9.97 -9.45
C ALA A 301 7.95 9.47 -10.83
N ALA A 302 7.15 10.28 -11.56
CA ALA A 302 6.74 9.99 -12.93
C ALA A 302 7.94 9.89 -13.87
N ALA A 303 8.91 10.81 -13.76
CA ALA A 303 10.14 10.77 -14.53
C ALA A 303 10.98 9.51 -14.23
N ALA A 304 11.16 9.17 -12.95
CA ALA A 304 11.87 7.96 -12.55
C ALA A 304 11.18 6.68 -13.05
N TYR A 305 9.85 6.60 -12.94
CA TYR A 305 9.05 5.46 -13.41
C TYR A 305 9.08 5.32 -14.93
N SER A 306 8.97 6.43 -15.68
CA SER A 306 8.96 6.45 -17.15
C SER A 306 10.24 5.86 -17.75
N ALA A 307 11.38 6.04 -17.10
CA ALA A 307 12.67 5.46 -17.53
C ALA A 307 12.67 3.92 -17.56
N TYR A 308 11.75 3.27 -16.85
CA TYR A 308 11.61 1.80 -16.80
C TYR A 308 10.47 1.25 -17.68
N GLY A 309 9.92 2.05 -18.59
CA GLY A 309 8.90 1.62 -19.54
C GLY A 309 7.47 1.98 -19.16
N GLY A 310 7.27 2.95 -18.28
CA GLY A 310 5.95 3.48 -17.93
C GLY A 310 5.19 4.01 -19.14
N THR A 311 3.90 3.64 -19.27
CA THR A 311 3.03 4.05 -20.36
C THR A 311 2.26 5.33 -19.98
N GLY A 312 2.27 6.34 -20.84
CA GLY A 312 1.62 7.63 -20.65
C GLY A 312 2.60 8.80 -20.76
N SER A 313 2.09 10.02 -20.86
CA SER A 313 2.91 11.23 -20.76
C SER A 313 3.39 11.45 -19.32
N LEU A 314 4.47 12.19 -19.11
CA LEU A 314 4.94 12.52 -17.76
C LEU A 314 3.86 13.26 -16.95
N ASP A 315 3.08 14.12 -17.59
CA ASP A 315 1.98 14.84 -16.94
C ASP A 315 0.86 13.88 -16.50
N ASP A 316 0.50 12.90 -17.35
CA ASP A 316 -0.50 11.90 -17.00
C ASP A 316 -0.02 10.99 -15.86
N LEU A 317 1.23 10.55 -15.92
CA LEU A 317 1.83 9.74 -14.88
C LEU A 317 1.91 10.52 -13.55
N GLY A 318 2.30 11.77 -13.59
CA GLY A 318 2.34 12.67 -12.44
C GLY A 318 0.95 12.85 -11.82
N ALA A 319 -0.07 13.13 -12.63
CA ALA A 319 -1.45 13.27 -12.17
C ALA A 319 -2.03 11.97 -11.57
N MET A 320 -1.69 10.81 -12.13
CA MET A 320 -2.05 9.52 -11.55
C MET A 320 -1.41 9.32 -10.17
N LEU A 321 -0.09 9.54 -10.06
CA LEU A 321 0.65 9.38 -8.81
C LEU A 321 0.16 10.35 -7.72
N GLU A 322 -0.21 11.57 -8.09
CA GLU A 322 -0.82 12.55 -7.19
C GLU A 322 -2.18 12.09 -6.67
N SER A 323 -2.97 11.42 -7.52
CA SER A 323 -4.29 10.89 -7.15
C SER A 323 -4.24 9.65 -6.27
N HIS A 324 -3.14 8.88 -6.32
CA HIS A 324 -2.96 7.68 -5.51
C HIS A 324 -2.51 8.04 -4.09
N THR A 325 -2.91 7.23 -3.09
CA THR A 325 -2.60 7.51 -1.69
C THR A 325 -1.21 7.00 -1.30
N HIS A 326 -0.16 7.48 -1.99
CA HIS A 326 1.24 7.10 -1.70
C HIS A 326 1.76 7.58 -0.33
N HIS A 327 1.03 8.43 0.37
CA HIS A 327 1.29 8.84 1.74
C HIS A 327 0.73 7.86 2.79
N ASN A 328 -0.08 6.90 2.38
CA ASN A 328 -0.70 5.91 3.28
C ASN A 328 0.06 4.59 3.23
N HIS A 329 0.94 4.39 4.20
CA HIS A 329 1.81 3.21 4.32
C HIS A 329 1.47 2.42 5.59
N PRO A 330 0.33 1.69 5.65
CA PRO A 330 -0.03 0.95 6.85
C PRO A 330 0.98 -0.17 7.13
N ILE A 331 1.38 -0.26 8.40
CA ILE A 331 2.22 -1.32 8.98
C ILE A 331 1.59 -1.77 10.29
N GLY A 332 2.14 -2.79 10.94
CA GLY A 332 1.73 -3.23 12.28
C GLY A 332 0.25 -3.63 12.35
N ALA A 333 -0.41 -3.16 13.39
CA ALA A 333 -1.81 -3.49 13.69
C ALA A 333 -2.76 -2.99 12.59
N GLU A 334 -2.48 -1.83 11.99
CA GLU A 334 -3.32 -1.26 10.94
C GLU A 334 -3.29 -2.09 9.65
N LEU A 335 -2.11 -2.52 9.21
CA LEU A 335 -1.99 -3.40 8.05
C LEU A 335 -2.68 -4.75 8.31
N LYS A 336 -2.49 -5.35 9.49
CA LYS A 336 -3.20 -6.58 9.87
C LYS A 336 -4.72 -6.40 9.83
N ARG A 337 -5.23 -5.29 10.35
CA ARG A 337 -6.66 -4.96 10.31
C ARG A 337 -7.20 -4.91 8.87
N GLN A 338 -6.45 -4.29 7.96
CA GLN A 338 -6.86 -4.22 6.54
C GLN A 338 -6.79 -5.59 5.85
N ILE A 339 -5.82 -6.43 6.18
CA ILE A 339 -5.75 -7.81 5.67
C ILE A 339 -6.94 -8.63 6.18
N VAL A 340 -7.31 -8.51 7.47
CA VAL A 340 -8.50 -9.16 8.03
C VAL A 340 -9.75 -8.76 7.26
N LEU A 341 -9.93 -7.46 7.03
CA LEU A 341 -11.09 -6.93 6.32
C LEU A 341 -11.19 -7.46 4.88
N TYR A 342 -10.07 -7.45 4.14
CA TYR A 342 -10.04 -8.03 2.79
C TYR A 342 -10.25 -9.55 2.80
N ALA A 343 -9.72 -10.25 3.80
CA ALA A 343 -9.94 -11.70 3.92
C ALA A 343 -11.41 -12.04 4.13
N ASP A 344 -12.13 -11.31 4.98
CA ASP A 344 -13.58 -11.48 5.18
C ASP A 344 -14.35 -11.21 3.89
N GLU A 345 -14.09 -10.09 3.23
CA GLU A 345 -14.76 -9.72 1.99
C GLU A 345 -14.49 -10.72 0.85
N LEU A 346 -13.25 -11.23 0.74
CA LEU A 346 -12.90 -12.25 -0.25
C LEU A 346 -13.54 -13.62 0.03
N LYS A 347 -13.85 -13.92 1.29
CA LYS A 347 -14.67 -15.11 1.65
C LYS A 347 -16.12 -14.95 1.18
N GLU A 348 -16.70 -13.76 1.34
CA GLU A 348 -18.07 -13.47 0.90
C GLU A 348 -18.25 -13.68 -0.60
N VAL A 349 -17.23 -13.31 -1.39
CA VAL A 349 -17.22 -13.49 -2.84
C VAL A 349 -16.55 -14.80 -3.31
N ASN A 350 -16.36 -15.77 -2.41
CA ASN A 350 -15.82 -17.11 -2.67
C ASN A 350 -14.39 -17.15 -3.28
N VAL A 351 -13.59 -16.12 -3.10
CA VAL A 351 -12.16 -16.10 -3.47
C VAL A 351 -11.33 -16.85 -2.42
N LEU A 352 -11.52 -16.54 -1.13
CA LEU A 352 -10.95 -17.32 -0.05
C LEU A 352 -11.93 -18.39 0.44
N LYS A 353 -11.40 -19.44 1.07
CA LYS A 353 -12.22 -20.51 1.65
C LYS A 353 -13.10 -19.96 2.77
N ARG A 354 -14.34 -20.40 2.85
CA ARG A 354 -15.25 -20.02 3.94
C ARG A 354 -14.73 -20.41 5.34
N SER A 355 -13.93 -21.48 5.41
CA SER A 355 -13.31 -21.96 6.65
C SER A 355 -12.09 -21.13 7.08
N THR A 356 -11.58 -20.21 6.26
CA THR A 356 -10.44 -19.38 6.62
C THR A 356 -10.84 -18.39 7.72
N ASP A 357 -10.14 -18.43 8.85
CA ASP A 357 -10.24 -17.44 9.92
C ASP A 357 -9.42 -16.21 9.51
N PRO A 358 -10.03 -15.04 9.30
CA PRO A 358 -9.33 -13.86 8.80
C PRO A 358 -8.26 -13.33 9.74
N THR A 359 -8.47 -13.41 11.05
CA THR A 359 -7.50 -12.95 12.05
C THR A 359 -6.26 -13.82 12.06
N LYS A 360 -6.43 -15.14 12.14
CA LYS A 360 -5.31 -16.10 12.08
C LYS A 360 -4.60 -16.05 10.73
N PHE A 361 -5.36 -15.81 9.65
CA PHE A 361 -4.79 -15.62 8.33
C PHE A 361 -3.90 -14.38 8.28
N ALA A 362 -4.38 -13.24 8.76
CA ALA A 362 -3.60 -12.00 8.79
C ALA A 362 -2.32 -12.14 9.65
N GLU A 363 -2.41 -12.79 10.80
CA GLU A 363 -1.25 -13.09 11.65
C GLU A 363 -0.21 -13.97 10.95
N ARG A 364 -0.67 -14.92 10.13
CA ARG A 364 0.22 -15.81 9.39
C ARG A 364 0.93 -15.14 8.22
N VAL A 365 0.23 -14.25 7.50
CA VAL A 365 0.75 -13.67 6.23
C VAL A 365 1.46 -12.34 6.42
N TYR A 366 1.26 -11.66 7.54
CA TYR A 366 1.96 -10.43 7.89
C TYR A 366 3.10 -10.70 8.87
N VAL A 367 4.21 -9.98 8.70
CA VAL A 367 5.30 -9.94 9.68
C VAL A 367 5.82 -8.51 9.82
N ASP A 368 6.03 -8.09 11.07
CA ASP A 368 6.71 -6.83 11.37
C ASP A 368 8.23 -7.04 11.33
N VAL A 369 8.88 -6.49 10.32
CA VAL A 369 10.34 -6.49 10.16
C VAL A 369 10.95 -5.16 10.55
N LEU A 370 10.14 -4.25 11.08
CA LEU A 370 10.53 -2.89 11.44
C LEU A 370 10.63 -2.67 12.94
N SER A 371 10.10 -3.61 13.75
CA SER A 371 10.17 -3.60 15.22
C SER A 371 11.52 -4.08 15.72
#